data_bd1df5a7b60b0e2613547057fa17652d
#
_entry.id   bd1df5a7b60b0e2613547057fa17652d
#
_cell.length_a   1.000
_cell.length_b   1.000
_cell.length_c   1.000
_cell.angle_alpha   90.00
_cell.angle_beta   90.00
_cell.angle_gamma   90.00
#
_symmetry.space_group_name_H-M   'P 1'
#
loop_
_entity.id
_entity.type
_entity.pdbx_description
1 polymer ?
#
loop_
_entity_poly.entity_id
_entity_poly.type
_entity_poly.pdbx_seq_one_letter_code
_entity_poly.pdbx_strand_id
1 'polypeptide(L)'
;MTYRSHADLGGEDVPGAIVQEPEGEYFHAPWEARVMALVVAMGPTGISNIDLNRATRETLPNYRDLSYYEIWLAALEKLAQQKGLLGDMPPSPQQVLRAEAVLATIRKGFSASRAAARPARFSIGSRVRTSAVQPEHHTRLPGYARGKVGVIERVHGAHVFPDTNALELGESPQWLYTVAFDARELWGSRAPAPHSVISIDAFEPYLEPG
;
A
#
# COMPACT_ATOMS: atom_id res chain seq x y z
N MET A 1 -8.36 4.75 -19.66
CA MET A 1 -8.42 3.33 -19.17
C MET A 1 -8.84 3.37 -17.73
N THR A 2 -9.75 2.52 -17.30
CA THR A 2 -10.15 2.42 -15.88
C THR A 2 -8.97 1.85 -15.09
N TYR A 3 -8.64 2.46 -13.97
CA TYR A 3 -7.59 1.95 -13.06
C TYR A 3 -7.96 0.55 -12.57
N ARG A 4 -6.99 -0.36 -12.61
CA ARG A 4 -7.14 -1.72 -12.11
C ARG A 4 -5.93 -2.09 -11.26
N SER A 5 -6.14 -2.38 -9.99
CA SER A 5 -5.15 -2.99 -9.11
C SER A 5 -5.20 -4.51 -9.31
N HIS A 6 -4.13 -5.10 -9.82
CA HIS A 6 -3.98 -6.55 -9.92
C HIS A 6 -3.62 -7.21 -8.58
N ALA A 7 -3.26 -6.40 -7.58
CA ALA A 7 -2.96 -6.83 -6.22
C ALA A 7 -4.19 -6.87 -5.29
N ASP A 8 -5.36 -6.38 -5.75
CA ASP A 8 -6.61 -6.38 -4.97
C ASP A 8 -7.32 -7.74 -5.10
N LEU A 9 -6.76 -8.74 -4.40
CA LEU A 9 -7.16 -10.15 -4.45
C LEU A 9 -7.95 -10.58 -3.20
N GLY A 10 -8.25 -9.64 -2.30
CA GLY A 10 -8.95 -9.92 -1.06
C GLY A 10 -10.34 -10.53 -1.28
N GLY A 11 -10.61 -11.65 -0.61
CA GLY A 11 -11.87 -12.42 -0.75
C GLY A 11 -11.94 -13.32 -1.97
N GLU A 12 -10.87 -13.45 -2.76
CA GLU A 12 -10.76 -14.50 -3.79
C GLU A 12 -10.41 -15.84 -3.14
N ASP A 13 -10.97 -16.93 -3.69
CA ASP A 13 -10.62 -18.28 -3.27
C ASP A 13 -9.20 -18.61 -3.75
N VAL A 14 -8.33 -19.00 -2.82
CA VAL A 14 -6.98 -19.47 -3.12
C VAL A 14 -6.98 -21.00 -3.09
N PRO A 15 -6.68 -21.68 -4.20
CA PRO A 15 -6.65 -23.14 -4.22
C PRO A 15 -5.41 -23.65 -3.45
N GLY A 16 -5.64 -24.62 -2.56
CA GLY A 16 -4.59 -25.33 -1.84
C GLY A 16 -4.24 -24.75 -0.47
N ALA A 17 -3.33 -25.44 0.21
CA ALA A 17 -2.82 -25.02 1.51
C ALA A 17 -1.74 -23.93 1.36
N ILE A 18 -1.73 -22.97 2.27
CA ILE A 18 -0.63 -22.01 2.37
C ILE A 18 0.60 -22.77 2.90
N VAL A 19 1.64 -22.86 2.07
CA VAL A 19 2.93 -23.42 2.45
C VAL A 19 3.76 -22.33 3.10
N GLN A 20 4.16 -22.56 4.34
CA GLN A 20 5.08 -21.66 5.04
C GLN A 20 6.50 -21.83 4.51
N GLU A 21 7.17 -20.72 4.23
CA GLU A 21 8.58 -20.72 3.91
C GLU A 21 9.43 -21.04 5.17
N PRO A 22 10.61 -21.65 5.01
CA PRO A 22 11.52 -21.89 6.12
C PRO A 22 11.89 -20.58 6.83
N GLU A 23 11.92 -20.61 8.16
CA GLU A 23 12.28 -19.43 8.94
C GLU A 23 13.72 -19.00 8.66
N GLY A 24 13.92 -17.72 8.34
CA GLY A 24 15.23 -17.13 8.05
C GLY A 24 15.61 -17.12 6.57
N GLU A 25 14.85 -17.74 5.70
CA GLU A 25 15.03 -17.67 4.24
C GLU A 25 14.27 -16.48 3.65
N TYR A 26 14.85 -15.28 3.74
CA TYR A 26 14.23 -14.05 3.22
C TYR A 26 14.39 -13.87 1.70
N PHE A 27 15.33 -14.58 1.10
CA PHE A 27 15.66 -14.50 -0.33
C PHE A 27 15.94 -15.89 -0.88
N HIS A 28 15.29 -16.26 -1.98
CA HIS A 28 15.48 -17.55 -2.65
C HIS A 28 16.65 -17.52 -3.65
N ALA A 29 17.08 -16.33 -4.04
CA ALA A 29 18.20 -16.13 -4.96
C ALA A 29 18.98 -14.84 -4.66
N PRO A 30 20.30 -14.78 -4.98
CA PRO A 30 21.14 -13.62 -4.66
C PRO A 30 20.68 -12.29 -5.31
N TRP A 31 19.96 -12.34 -6.42
CA TRP A 31 19.46 -11.16 -7.10
C TRP A 31 18.30 -10.48 -6.36
N GLU A 32 17.51 -11.22 -5.58
CA GLU A 32 16.36 -10.70 -4.84
C GLU A 32 16.78 -9.68 -3.78
N ALA A 33 17.85 -9.97 -3.05
CA ALA A 33 18.43 -9.03 -2.09
C ALA A 33 18.89 -7.72 -2.76
N ARG A 34 19.40 -7.80 -3.99
CA ARG A 34 19.80 -6.60 -4.77
C ARG A 34 18.58 -5.78 -5.19
N VAL A 35 17.50 -6.42 -5.61
CA VAL A 35 16.23 -5.74 -5.95
C VAL A 35 15.69 -4.99 -4.73
N MET A 36 15.62 -5.64 -3.57
CA MET A 36 15.21 -5.00 -2.33
C MET A 36 16.09 -3.78 -2.00
N ALA A 37 17.41 -3.94 -2.08
CA ALA A 37 18.36 -2.85 -1.80
C ALA A 37 18.16 -1.66 -2.75
N LEU A 38 17.95 -1.90 -4.05
CA LEU A 38 17.70 -0.84 -5.04
C LEU A 38 16.40 -0.10 -4.78
N VAL A 39 15.31 -0.81 -4.49
CA VAL A 39 14.00 -0.19 -4.18
C VAL A 39 14.11 0.67 -2.91
N VAL A 40 14.78 0.16 -1.87
CA VAL A 40 15.01 0.93 -0.63
C VAL A 40 15.88 2.15 -0.89
N ALA A 41 16.89 2.05 -1.74
CA ALA A 41 17.78 3.17 -2.07
C ALA A 41 17.07 4.29 -2.84
N MET A 42 16.02 3.99 -3.62
CA MET A 42 15.27 5.00 -4.38
C MET A 42 14.48 5.96 -3.47
N GLY A 43 13.95 5.48 -2.34
CA GLY A 43 13.14 6.29 -1.43
C GLY A 43 13.86 7.54 -0.89
N PRO A 44 15.02 7.41 -0.24
CA PRO A 44 15.76 8.53 0.32
C PRO A 44 16.26 9.56 -0.71
N THR A 45 16.36 9.16 -1.97
CA THR A 45 16.76 10.07 -3.07
C THR A 45 15.64 11.03 -3.48
N GLY A 46 14.41 10.82 -3.01
CA GLY A 46 13.24 11.59 -3.44
C GLY A 46 12.74 11.25 -4.85
N ILE A 47 13.33 10.26 -5.52
CA ILE A 47 12.93 9.83 -6.87
C ILE A 47 11.62 9.05 -6.83
N SER A 48 11.37 8.37 -5.73
CA SER A 48 10.17 7.55 -5.53
C SER A 48 9.74 7.59 -4.07
N ASN A 49 8.48 7.26 -3.82
CA ASN A 49 7.92 7.03 -2.49
C ASN A 49 7.26 5.66 -2.43
N ILE A 50 6.89 5.22 -1.23
CA ILE A 50 6.33 3.88 -1.02
C ILE A 50 5.00 3.67 -1.75
N ASP A 51 4.17 4.70 -1.85
CA ASP A 51 2.85 4.60 -2.47
C ASP A 51 2.95 4.59 -4.00
N LEU A 52 3.87 5.39 -4.59
CA LEU A 52 4.18 5.32 -6.01
C LEU A 52 4.75 3.95 -6.40
N ASN A 53 5.67 3.40 -5.58
CA ASN A 53 6.19 2.05 -5.77
C ASN A 53 5.06 1.01 -5.74
N ARG A 54 4.13 1.12 -4.78
CA ARG A 54 3.00 0.22 -4.66
C ARG A 54 2.05 0.36 -5.86
N ALA A 55 1.68 1.58 -6.23
CA ALA A 55 0.84 1.84 -7.40
C ALA A 55 1.45 1.25 -8.69
N THR A 56 2.77 1.33 -8.82
CA THR A 56 3.47 0.77 -9.97
C THR A 56 3.41 -0.75 -9.98
N ARG A 57 3.65 -1.41 -8.84
CA ARG A 57 3.57 -2.88 -8.70
C ARG A 57 2.18 -3.41 -9.00
N GLU A 58 1.14 -2.84 -8.38
CA GLU A 58 -0.23 -3.35 -8.49
C GLU A 58 -0.86 -3.15 -9.86
N THR A 59 -0.25 -2.33 -10.73
CA THR A 59 -0.70 -2.12 -12.12
C THR A 59 0.07 -2.94 -13.16
N LEU A 60 0.94 -3.84 -12.73
CA LEU A 60 1.62 -4.78 -13.64
C LEU A 60 0.61 -5.77 -14.22
N PRO A 61 0.47 -5.89 -15.55
CA PRO A 61 -0.56 -6.74 -16.16
C PRO A 61 -0.38 -8.23 -15.88
N ASN A 62 0.85 -8.67 -15.65
CA ASN A 62 1.23 -10.06 -15.32
C ASN A 62 1.51 -10.27 -13.81
N TYR A 63 0.93 -9.43 -12.95
CA TYR A 63 1.17 -9.43 -11.50
C TYR A 63 1.06 -10.83 -10.85
N ARG A 64 0.08 -11.63 -11.30
CA ARG A 64 -0.22 -12.94 -10.72
C ARG A 64 0.76 -14.05 -11.15
N ASP A 65 1.51 -13.82 -12.23
CA ASP A 65 2.44 -14.80 -12.80
C ASP A 65 3.87 -14.60 -12.29
N LEU A 66 4.11 -13.50 -11.57
CA LEU A 66 5.41 -13.10 -11.06
C LEU A 66 5.58 -13.51 -9.60
N SER A 67 6.78 -13.94 -9.24
CA SER A 67 7.20 -14.09 -7.84
C SER A 67 7.30 -12.72 -7.15
N TYR A 68 7.40 -12.73 -5.81
CA TYR A 68 7.40 -11.50 -5.01
C TYR A 68 8.48 -10.50 -5.47
N TYR A 69 9.71 -10.93 -5.66
CA TYR A 69 10.80 -10.04 -6.08
C TYR A 69 10.82 -9.75 -7.59
N GLU A 70 10.23 -10.60 -8.43
CA GLU A 70 10.00 -10.27 -9.84
C GLU A 70 9.00 -9.12 -9.98
N ILE A 71 7.93 -9.07 -9.16
CA ILE A 71 7.01 -7.93 -9.10
C ILE A 71 7.78 -6.65 -8.72
N TRP A 72 8.67 -6.74 -7.74
CA TRP A 72 9.47 -5.58 -7.32
C TRP A 72 10.44 -5.12 -8.42
N LEU A 73 11.10 -6.06 -9.09
CA LEU A 73 12.02 -5.76 -10.19
C LEU A 73 11.30 -5.10 -11.37
N ALA A 74 10.20 -5.68 -11.82
CA ALA A 74 9.42 -5.13 -12.94
C ALA A 74 8.90 -3.71 -12.64
N ALA A 75 8.46 -3.47 -11.40
CA ALA A 75 8.06 -2.12 -10.98
C ALA A 75 9.24 -1.15 -10.89
N LEU A 76 10.40 -1.61 -10.40
CA LEU A 76 11.62 -0.81 -10.34
C LEU A 76 12.08 -0.38 -11.75
N GLU A 77 12.10 -1.31 -12.71
CA GLU A 77 12.46 -1.03 -14.11
C GLU A 77 11.50 0.00 -14.72
N LYS A 78 10.18 -0.20 -14.53
CA LYS A 78 9.16 0.74 -15.00
C LYS A 78 9.35 2.14 -14.41
N LEU A 79 9.59 2.25 -13.09
CA LEU A 79 9.84 3.52 -12.43
C LEU A 79 11.14 4.16 -12.92
N ALA A 80 12.22 3.39 -13.02
CA ALA A 80 13.51 3.87 -13.50
C ALA A 80 13.39 4.44 -14.93
N GLN A 81 12.63 3.77 -15.80
CA GLN A 81 12.36 4.26 -17.14
C GLN A 81 11.54 5.56 -17.12
N GLN A 82 10.45 5.61 -16.33
CA GLN A 82 9.59 6.79 -16.23
C GLN A 82 10.33 8.01 -15.66
N LYS A 83 11.29 7.78 -14.76
CA LYS A 83 12.11 8.84 -14.14
C LYS A 83 13.39 9.15 -14.92
N GLY A 84 13.61 8.51 -16.08
CA GLY A 84 14.79 8.75 -16.92
C GLY A 84 16.12 8.28 -16.31
N LEU A 85 16.07 7.30 -15.40
CA LEU A 85 17.27 6.81 -14.69
C LEU A 85 18.08 5.77 -15.49
N LEU A 86 17.52 5.25 -16.57
CA LEU A 86 18.18 4.24 -17.43
C LEU A 86 18.99 4.86 -18.58
N GLY A 87 19.18 6.18 -18.59
CA GLY A 87 19.99 6.87 -19.58
C GLY A 87 21.43 7.11 -19.14
N ASP A 88 22.24 7.62 -20.04
CA ASP A 88 23.67 7.92 -19.81
C ASP A 88 23.94 9.16 -18.94
N MET A 89 22.88 9.88 -18.55
CA MET A 89 23.03 11.07 -17.70
C MET A 89 23.30 10.67 -16.24
N PRO A 90 24.38 11.15 -15.64
CA PRO A 90 24.63 10.89 -14.22
C PRO A 90 23.53 11.53 -13.36
N PRO A 91 23.11 10.86 -12.26
CA PRO A 91 22.16 11.46 -11.33
C PRO A 91 22.74 12.74 -10.71
N SER A 92 21.87 13.69 -10.40
CA SER A 92 22.31 14.88 -9.68
C SER A 92 22.89 14.48 -8.31
N PRO A 93 23.97 15.15 -7.85
CA PRO A 93 24.58 14.84 -6.55
C PRO A 93 23.60 14.86 -5.37
N GLN A 94 22.55 15.65 -5.45
CA GLN A 94 21.49 15.74 -4.43
C GLN A 94 20.60 14.48 -4.39
N GLN A 95 20.60 13.69 -5.45
CA GLN A 95 19.80 12.45 -5.58
C GLN A 95 20.59 11.20 -5.18
N VAL A 96 21.85 11.36 -4.75
CA VAL A 96 22.71 10.23 -4.38
C VAL A 96 22.74 10.04 -2.87
N LEU A 97 22.20 8.93 -2.38
CA LEU A 97 22.42 8.51 -1.00
C LEU A 97 23.83 7.92 -0.87
N ARG A 98 24.71 8.62 -0.15
CA ARG A 98 26.10 8.18 0.05
C ARG A 98 26.16 6.93 0.92
N ALA A 99 27.11 6.04 0.65
CA ALA A 99 27.24 4.74 1.31
C ALA A 99 27.33 4.85 2.83
N GLU A 100 28.05 5.83 3.36
CA GLU A 100 28.19 6.08 4.79
C GLU A 100 26.89 6.53 5.48
N ALA A 101 25.94 7.10 4.73
CA ALA A 101 24.63 7.52 5.25
C ALA A 101 23.56 6.42 5.20
N VAL A 102 23.76 5.36 4.43
CA VAL A 102 22.72 4.30 4.19
C VAL A 102 22.23 3.70 5.50
N LEU A 103 23.16 3.23 6.35
CA LEU A 103 22.78 2.55 7.59
C LEU A 103 22.00 3.44 8.55
N ALA A 104 22.42 4.72 8.68
CA ALA A 104 21.73 5.68 9.52
C ALA A 104 20.33 6.00 8.97
N THR A 105 20.18 6.13 7.66
CA THR A 105 18.91 6.39 6.98
C THR A 105 17.93 5.23 7.16
N ILE A 106 18.38 3.98 6.97
CA ILE A 106 17.55 2.80 7.17
C ILE A 106 17.12 2.66 8.63
N ARG A 107 18.03 2.87 9.58
CA ARG A 107 17.71 2.78 11.02
C ARG A 107 16.73 3.85 11.49
N LYS A 108 16.79 5.04 10.92
CA LYS A 108 15.83 6.12 11.18
C LYS A 108 14.42 5.73 10.75
N GLY A 109 14.30 4.96 9.66
CA GLY A 109 13.04 4.60 9.04
C GLY A 109 12.29 5.81 8.45
N PHE A 110 11.08 5.55 7.99
CA PHE A 110 10.23 6.55 7.34
C PHE A 110 8.84 6.47 7.97
N SER A 111 8.59 7.32 8.99
CA SER A 111 7.26 7.39 9.59
C SER A 111 6.25 7.99 8.61
N ALA A 112 5.10 7.35 8.46
CA ALA A 112 3.96 7.92 7.72
C ALA A 112 3.09 8.84 8.58
N SER A 113 3.30 8.90 9.90
CA SER A 113 2.52 9.74 10.81
C SER A 113 2.83 11.23 10.59
N ARG A 114 1.77 12.05 10.60
CA ARG A 114 1.84 13.51 10.45
C ARG A 114 0.96 14.19 11.48
N ALA A 115 1.17 15.49 11.70
CA ALA A 115 0.24 16.31 12.48
C ALA A 115 -1.11 16.39 11.77
N ALA A 116 -2.21 16.23 12.51
CA ALA A 116 -3.55 16.40 11.97
C ALA A 116 -3.85 17.87 11.73
N ALA A 117 -4.33 18.21 10.53
CA ALA A 117 -4.74 19.57 10.19
C ALA A 117 -6.11 19.95 10.74
N ARG A 118 -6.93 18.96 11.10
CA ARG A 118 -8.31 19.12 11.61
C ARG A 118 -8.64 17.99 12.59
N PRO A 119 -9.66 18.13 13.45
CA PRO A 119 -10.14 17.06 14.30
C PRO A 119 -10.63 15.86 13.48
N ALA A 120 -10.56 14.66 14.07
CA ALA A 120 -11.13 13.43 13.52
C ALA A 120 -12.66 13.56 13.37
N ARG A 121 -13.23 13.10 12.26
CA ARG A 121 -14.68 13.10 12.02
C ARG A 121 -15.39 11.99 12.78
N PHE A 122 -14.70 10.90 13.03
CA PHE A 122 -15.28 9.71 13.66
C PHE A 122 -14.53 9.37 14.95
N SER A 123 -15.24 8.72 15.86
CA SER A 123 -14.72 8.18 17.12
C SER A 123 -14.90 6.67 17.17
N ILE A 124 -14.23 6.01 18.13
CA ILE A 124 -14.45 4.59 18.40
C ILE A 124 -15.93 4.32 18.64
N GLY A 125 -16.47 3.27 18.04
CA GLY A 125 -17.88 2.92 18.06
C GLY A 125 -18.75 3.62 16.98
N SER A 126 -18.23 4.62 16.27
CA SER A 126 -18.95 5.23 15.16
C SER A 126 -19.25 4.21 14.08
N ARG A 127 -20.50 4.15 13.61
CA ARG A 127 -20.88 3.38 12.44
C ARG A 127 -20.53 4.19 11.20
N VAL A 128 -19.86 3.53 10.24
CA VAL A 128 -19.39 4.17 9.01
C VAL A 128 -19.68 3.29 7.80
N ARG A 129 -19.81 3.92 6.65
CA ARG A 129 -19.88 3.26 5.35
C ARG A 129 -18.65 3.62 4.54
N THR A 130 -18.02 2.64 3.92
CA THR A 130 -16.92 2.89 2.99
C THR A 130 -17.45 3.36 1.63
N SER A 131 -16.66 4.16 0.93
CA SER A 131 -16.99 4.61 -0.43
C SER A 131 -17.21 3.41 -1.37
N ALA A 132 -18.27 3.47 -2.16
CA ALA A 132 -18.56 2.49 -3.22
C ALA A 132 -17.90 2.88 -4.56
N VAL A 133 -17.28 4.07 -4.65
CA VAL A 133 -16.72 4.60 -5.88
C VAL A 133 -15.49 3.77 -6.31
N GLN A 134 -15.46 3.37 -7.58
CA GLN A 134 -14.28 2.76 -8.17
C GLN A 134 -13.21 3.84 -8.35
N PRO A 135 -12.00 3.67 -7.80
CA PRO A 135 -10.95 4.67 -7.93
C PRO A 135 -10.44 4.78 -9.36
N GLU A 136 -10.00 5.96 -9.74
CA GLU A 136 -9.32 6.22 -11.02
C GLU A 136 -7.80 6.06 -10.92
N HIS A 137 -7.27 5.88 -9.71
CA HIS A 137 -5.85 5.76 -9.40
C HIS A 137 -5.63 4.90 -8.15
N HIS A 138 -4.40 4.83 -7.68
CA HIS A 138 -4.04 4.10 -6.46
C HIS A 138 -4.92 4.47 -5.27
N THR A 139 -5.35 3.46 -4.53
CA THR A 139 -6.09 3.57 -3.27
C THR A 139 -5.73 2.46 -2.31
N ARG A 140 -5.95 2.69 -1.02
CA ARG A 140 -5.77 1.68 0.02
C ARG A 140 -7.08 1.02 0.46
N LEU A 141 -8.22 1.44 -0.08
CA LEU A 141 -9.49 0.78 0.20
C LEU A 141 -9.64 -0.46 -0.69
N PRO A 142 -9.62 -1.68 -0.12
CA PRO A 142 -9.75 -2.91 -0.90
C PRO A 142 -11.15 -3.03 -1.51
N GLY A 143 -11.23 -3.66 -2.68
CA GLY A 143 -12.45 -3.80 -3.46
C GLY A 143 -13.58 -4.49 -2.70
N TYR A 144 -13.25 -5.54 -1.94
CA TYR A 144 -14.25 -6.30 -1.18
C TYR A 144 -14.91 -5.49 -0.05
N ALA A 145 -14.26 -4.42 0.42
CA ALA A 145 -14.77 -3.58 1.49
C ALA A 145 -15.52 -2.34 0.99
N ARG A 146 -15.61 -2.10 -0.33
CA ARG A 146 -16.30 -0.91 -0.88
C ARG A 146 -17.80 -0.96 -0.70
N GLY A 147 -18.38 0.18 -0.30
CA GLY A 147 -19.82 0.32 -0.05
C GLY A 147 -20.33 -0.42 1.18
N LYS A 148 -19.44 -0.95 2.01
CA LYS A 148 -19.76 -1.79 3.18
C LYS A 148 -19.86 -0.98 4.45
N VAL A 149 -20.70 -1.44 5.37
CA VAL A 149 -20.92 -0.81 6.67
C VAL A 149 -20.11 -1.52 7.74
N GLY A 150 -19.33 -0.75 8.50
CA GLY A 150 -18.54 -1.24 9.62
C GLY A 150 -18.59 -0.30 10.81
N VAL A 151 -17.80 -0.62 11.84
CA VAL A 151 -17.71 0.15 13.07
C VAL A 151 -16.26 0.55 13.31
N ILE A 152 -16.01 1.80 13.66
CA ILE A 152 -14.66 2.26 14.04
C ILE A 152 -14.23 1.54 15.31
N GLU A 153 -13.14 0.79 15.20
CA GLU A 153 -12.52 0.04 16.30
C GLU A 153 -11.34 0.81 16.90
N ARG A 154 -10.59 1.54 16.06
CA ARG A 154 -9.41 2.29 16.48
C ARG A 154 -9.22 3.57 15.68
N VAL A 155 -8.61 4.59 16.31
CA VAL A 155 -8.19 5.85 15.69
C VAL A 155 -6.67 5.94 15.79
N HIS A 156 -5.97 6.02 14.65
CA HIS A 156 -4.50 5.98 14.57
C HIS A 156 -3.83 7.35 14.52
N GLY A 157 -4.59 8.41 14.29
CA GLY A 157 -4.03 9.72 13.99
C GLY A 157 -3.99 10.01 12.49
N ALA A 158 -3.34 11.12 12.12
CA ALA A 158 -3.20 11.48 10.70
C ALA A 158 -1.92 10.87 10.11
N HIS A 159 -2.05 10.36 8.88
CA HIS A 159 -0.97 9.73 8.13
C HIS A 159 -0.95 10.27 6.71
N VAL A 160 0.22 10.17 6.06
CA VAL A 160 0.37 10.44 4.62
C VAL A 160 -0.75 9.74 3.86
N PHE A 161 -1.45 10.47 2.99
CA PHE A 161 -2.56 9.93 2.22
C PHE A 161 -2.05 9.28 0.93
N PRO A 162 -2.15 7.96 0.80
CA PRO A 162 -1.55 7.21 -0.30
C PRO A 162 -2.05 7.63 -1.69
N ASP A 163 -3.32 7.99 -1.79
CA ASP A 163 -3.98 8.34 -3.06
C ASP A 163 -3.31 9.55 -3.73
N THR A 164 -2.99 10.59 -2.95
CA THR A 164 -2.29 11.78 -3.47
C THR A 164 -0.77 11.55 -3.55
N ASN A 165 -0.20 10.83 -2.59
CA ASN A 165 1.23 10.59 -2.52
C ASN A 165 1.73 9.70 -3.68
N ALA A 166 0.94 8.71 -4.09
CA ALA A 166 1.24 7.87 -5.26
C ALA A 166 1.20 8.64 -6.59
N LEU A 167 0.46 9.73 -6.65
CA LEU A 167 0.38 10.63 -7.81
C LEU A 167 1.41 11.76 -7.77
N GLU A 168 2.27 11.80 -6.75
CA GLU A 168 3.24 12.88 -6.50
C GLU A 168 2.57 14.26 -6.34
N LEU A 169 1.30 14.29 -5.90
CA LEU A 169 0.53 15.51 -5.61
C LEU A 169 0.70 16.00 -4.17
N GLY A 170 1.61 15.38 -3.42
CA GLY A 170 1.90 15.69 -2.04
C GLY A 170 1.27 14.72 -1.04
N GLU A 171 1.67 14.87 0.22
CA GLU A 171 1.31 13.92 1.29
C GLU A 171 -0.14 14.02 1.75
N SER A 172 -0.76 15.22 1.69
CA SER A 172 -2.16 15.50 2.07
C SER A 172 -2.68 14.67 3.26
N PRO A 173 -2.07 14.77 4.46
CA PRO A 173 -2.32 13.84 5.57
C PRO A 173 -3.79 13.74 5.93
N GLN A 174 -4.28 12.50 6.12
CA GLN A 174 -5.65 12.19 6.49
C GLN A 174 -5.71 11.33 7.74
N TRP A 175 -6.80 11.43 8.50
CA TRP A 175 -7.06 10.52 9.62
C TRP A 175 -7.17 9.08 9.13
N LEU A 176 -6.58 8.17 9.90
CA LEU A 176 -6.58 6.74 9.66
C LEU A 176 -7.32 6.03 10.80
N TYR A 177 -8.22 5.14 10.44
CA TYR A 177 -9.04 4.36 11.36
C TYR A 177 -8.92 2.88 11.06
N THR A 178 -8.97 2.04 12.11
CA THR A 178 -9.34 0.63 11.91
C THR A 178 -10.85 0.53 11.93
N VAL A 179 -11.42 -0.04 10.87
CA VAL A 179 -12.85 -0.33 10.73
C VAL A 179 -13.07 -1.82 10.80
N ALA A 180 -13.91 -2.28 11.72
CA ALA A 180 -14.31 -3.66 11.87
C ALA A 180 -15.60 -3.94 11.08
N PHE A 181 -15.60 -5.00 10.29
CA PHE A 181 -16.74 -5.45 9.49
C PHE A 181 -17.15 -6.86 9.92
N ASP A 182 -18.44 -7.12 10.03
CA ASP A 182 -18.93 -8.49 10.05
C ASP A 182 -18.66 -9.16 8.70
N ALA A 183 -18.16 -10.39 8.70
CA ALA A 183 -17.86 -11.11 7.47
C ALA A 183 -19.10 -11.28 6.56
N ARG A 184 -20.30 -11.32 7.14
CA ARG A 184 -21.55 -11.36 6.37
C ARG A 184 -21.85 -10.05 5.64
N GLU A 185 -21.44 -8.90 6.20
CA GLU A 185 -21.52 -7.61 5.51
C GLU A 185 -20.63 -7.61 4.26
N LEU A 186 -19.44 -8.20 4.36
CA LEU A 186 -18.49 -8.26 3.26
C LEU A 186 -18.90 -9.27 2.17
N TRP A 187 -19.25 -10.50 2.56
CA TRP A 187 -19.41 -11.65 1.65
C TRP A 187 -20.78 -12.31 1.66
N GLY A 188 -21.73 -11.81 2.46
CA GLY A 188 -23.08 -12.38 2.55
C GLY A 188 -23.06 -13.84 2.99
N SER A 189 -23.71 -14.72 2.22
CA SER A 189 -23.79 -16.15 2.51
C SER A 189 -22.45 -16.90 2.30
N ARG A 190 -21.44 -16.27 1.65
CA ARG A 190 -20.10 -16.83 1.46
C ARG A 190 -19.15 -16.53 2.62
N ALA A 191 -19.62 -15.92 3.69
CA ALA A 191 -18.81 -15.65 4.86
C ALA A 191 -18.22 -16.96 5.43
N PRO A 192 -16.88 -17.01 5.74
CA PRO A 192 -16.18 -18.26 6.07
C PRO A 192 -16.64 -18.87 7.38
N ALA A 193 -17.08 -18.07 8.34
CA ALA A 193 -17.68 -18.55 9.60
C ALA A 193 -18.66 -17.51 10.15
N PRO A 194 -19.70 -17.95 10.87
CA PRO A 194 -20.57 -17.05 11.62
C PRO A 194 -19.76 -16.22 12.60
N HIS A 195 -20.05 -14.91 12.66
CA HIS A 195 -19.39 -13.96 13.59
C HIS A 195 -17.90 -13.69 13.37
N SER A 196 -17.33 -14.06 12.22
CA SER A 196 -16.00 -13.59 11.84
C SER A 196 -16.01 -12.09 11.64
N VAL A 197 -15.02 -11.41 12.21
CA VAL A 197 -14.81 -9.97 12.06
C VAL A 197 -13.55 -9.75 11.24
N ILE A 198 -13.62 -8.87 10.27
CA ILE A 198 -12.49 -8.44 9.44
C ILE A 198 -12.23 -6.96 9.72
N SER A 199 -11.04 -6.68 10.21
CA SER A 199 -10.60 -5.29 10.47
C SER A 199 -9.69 -4.83 9.35
N ILE A 200 -9.95 -3.65 8.81
CA ILE A 200 -9.11 -2.98 7.82
C ILE A 200 -8.78 -1.57 8.27
N ASP A 201 -7.62 -1.07 7.86
CA ASP A 201 -7.28 0.33 8.04
C ASP A 201 -7.80 1.14 6.86
N ALA A 202 -8.63 2.16 7.15
CA ALA A 202 -9.28 3.02 6.17
C ALA A 202 -9.03 4.49 6.47
N PHE A 203 -8.67 5.26 5.45
CA PHE A 203 -8.50 6.70 5.56
C PHE A 203 -9.84 7.42 5.59
N GLU A 204 -9.90 8.55 6.30
CA GLU A 204 -11.12 9.35 6.46
C GLU A 204 -11.85 9.71 5.15
N PRO A 205 -11.16 10.06 4.03
CA PRO A 205 -11.84 10.32 2.76
C PRO A 205 -12.58 9.12 2.16
N TYR A 206 -12.29 7.90 2.61
CA TYR A 206 -13.02 6.71 2.18
C TYR A 206 -14.30 6.46 2.98
N LEU A 207 -14.58 7.27 4.02
CA LEU A 207 -15.62 6.99 5.00
C LEU A 207 -16.70 8.08 5.01
N GLU A 208 -17.95 7.63 5.11
CA GLU A 208 -19.13 8.45 5.37
C GLU A 208 -19.91 7.88 6.57
N PRO A 209 -20.81 8.65 7.22
CA PRO A 209 -21.70 8.10 8.25
C PRO A 209 -22.50 6.92 7.72
N GLY A 210 -22.54 5.79 8.50
CA GLY A 210 -23.18 4.52 8.11
C GLY A 210 -24.59 4.32 8.64
#